data_794ad52e5758c2c9424085710118b909
#
_entry.id   794ad52e5758c2c9424085710118b909
#
_cell.length_a   1.000
_cell.length_b   1.000
_cell.length_c   1.000
_cell.angle_alpha   90.00
_cell.angle_beta   90.00
_cell.angle_gamma   90.00
#
_symmetry.space_group_name_H-M   'P 1'
#
loop_
_entity.id
_entity.type
_entity.pdbx_description
1 polymer ?
#
loop_
_entity_poly.entity_id
_entity_poly.type
_entity_poly.pdbx_seq_one_letter_code
_entity_poly.pdbx_strand_id
1 'polypeptide(L)'
;MIVGRHRSCDVVVSDDTVSGRHCRISATSDGHVIEDLGSSNGTFVNGRRVETSKLQSGDRLTLGTATFVFANGRLVPQTPASQTEDSDTLDSAPTTKRNRLLAGAAFVVVVAAAVVIGVLVGGGDNGGGLYDAPDDVENLISETRSAVVEIECGNALGSGWPLASGSQTVIITNHHVIESCLDPLTPVTINFAGGSVPSDGVLSDEENDLAVIETTQNFEGLLTAEKPRIGHWVMAVGNPLGLDRSVNFGTVSNVEDTQIITDVAINPGNSGGPLLNAEGQVVGVTSSVVSNAENIGIAIALKQLCVKLLVCEEGQWQ
;
A
#
# COMPACT_ATOMS: atom_id res chain seq x y z
N MET A 1 5.97 -11.59 28.77
CA MET A 1 5.69 -11.20 27.38
C MET A 1 6.92 -10.48 26.80
N ILE A 2 7.49 -11.00 25.73
CA ILE A 2 8.61 -10.39 25.00
C ILE A 2 8.03 -9.62 23.82
N VAL A 3 8.49 -8.38 23.62
CA VAL A 3 8.10 -7.50 22.53
C VAL A 3 9.31 -7.23 21.65
N GLY A 4 9.16 -7.28 20.33
CA GLY A 4 10.24 -7.01 19.40
C GLY A 4 9.91 -7.38 17.97
N ARG A 5 10.84 -7.14 17.03
CA ARG A 5 10.65 -7.37 15.61
C ARG A 5 10.75 -8.86 15.20
N HIS A 6 11.45 -9.68 16.01
CA HIS A 6 11.63 -11.08 15.65
C HIS A 6 10.35 -11.88 15.87
N ARG A 7 10.03 -12.77 14.90
CA ARG A 7 8.80 -13.60 14.91
C ARG A 7 8.65 -14.55 16.10
N SER A 8 9.70 -14.73 16.91
CA SER A 8 9.64 -15.52 18.15
C SER A 8 9.22 -14.70 19.36
N CYS A 9 8.91 -13.41 19.21
CA CYS A 9 8.40 -12.58 20.30
C CYS A 9 6.92 -12.83 20.52
N ASP A 10 6.44 -12.63 21.75
CA ASP A 10 5.01 -12.75 22.09
C ASP A 10 4.17 -11.64 21.44
N VAL A 11 4.79 -10.45 21.23
CA VAL A 11 4.25 -9.34 20.47
C VAL A 11 5.27 -8.97 19.41
N VAL A 12 4.92 -9.23 18.15
CA VAL A 12 5.75 -8.88 17.00
C VAL A 12 5.41 -7.47 16.56
N VAL A 13 6.43 -6.60 16.50
CA VAL A 13 6.32 -5.21 16.03
C VAL A 13 7.06 -5.12 14.71
N SER A 14 6.33 -4.92 13.61
CA SER A 14 6.88 -4.78 12.26
C SER A 14 7.37 -3.35 12.04
N ASP A 15 8.48 -3.00 12.67
CA ASP A 15 9.12 -1.69 12.61
C ASP A 15 10.64 -1.90 12.67
N ASP A 16 11.37 -1.43 11.67
CA ASP A 16 12.82 -1.62 11.56
C ASP A 16 13.62 -0.91 12.63
N THR A 17 13.03 0.09 13.28
CA THR A 17 13.60 0.78 14.44
C THR A 17 13.42 0.00 15.73
N VAL A 18 12.63 -1.10 15.71
CA VAL A 18 12.43 -2.00 16.86
C VAL A 18 13.41 -3.16 16.77
N SER A 19 14.18 -3.39 17.84
CA SER A 19 15.14 -4.50 17.94
C SER A 19 14.45 -5.85 17.87
N GLY A 20 15.13 -6.89 17.39
CA GLY A 20 14.61 -8.25 17.26
C GLY A 20 13.93 -8.76 18.53
N ARG A 21 14.53 -8.51 19.71
CA ARG A 21 13.93 -8.63 21.06
C ARG A 21 14.18 -7.29 21.73
N HIS A 22 13.16 -6.47 21.85
CA HIS A 22 13.34 -5.08 22.24
C HIS A 22 13.16 -4.89 23.75
N CYS A 23 12.05 -5.36 24.28
CA CYS A 23 11.76 -5.26 25.70
C CYS A 23 10.99 -6.48 26.21
N ARG A 24 10.92 -6.61 27.54
CA ARG A 24 10.13 -7.61 28.25
C ARG A 24 9.12 -6.94 29.15
N ILE A 25 7.87 -7.41 29.13
CA ILE A 25 6.85 -7.02 30.09
C ILE A 25 6.52 -8.24 30.95
N SER A 26 6.68 -8.10 32.26
CA SER A 26 6.43 -9.15 33.25
C SER A 26 5.35 -8.73 34.23
N ALA A 27 4.43 -9.65 34.54
CA ALA A 27 3.51 -9.46 35.65
C ALA A 27 4.23 -9.75 36.97
N THR A 28 4.02 -8.92 37.96
CA THR A 28 4.55 -9.04 39.34
C THR A 28 3.39 -9.00 40.34
N SER A 29 3.68 -9.26 41.60
CA SER A 29 2.67 -9.09 42.69
C SER A 29 2.10 -7.68 42.80
N ASP A 30 2.89 -6.67 42.34
CA ASP A 30 2.56 -5.25 42.45
C ASP A 30 2.14 -4.60 41.13
N GLY A 31 1.80 -5.39 40.11
CA GLY A 31 1.40 -4.91 38.78
C GLY A 31 2.30 -5.42 37.67
N HIS A 32 2.62 -4.59 36.69
CA HIS A 32 3.46 -4.94 35.55
C HIS A 32 4.76 -4.14 35.56
N VAL A 33 5.82 -4.73 35.05
CA VAL A 33 7.14 -4.11 34.87
C VAL A 33 7.62 -4.33 33.45
N ILE A 34 8.11 -3.25 32.81
CA ILE A 34 8.82 -3.31 31.53
C ILE A 34 10.33 -3.24 31.78
N GLU A 35 11.08 -4.02 31.02
CA GLU A 35 12.53 -4.09 31.01
C GLU A 35 13.05 -4.01 29.57
N ASP A 36 13.95 -3.07 29.27
CA ASP A 36 14.65 -2.98 28.00
C ASP A 36 15.66 -4.13 27.89
N LEU A 37 15.70 -4.83 26.77
CA LEU A 37 16.58 -5.98 26.53
C LEU A 37 17.87 -5.60 25.78
N GLY A 38 18.34 -4.36 25.93
CA GLY A 38 19.50 -3.84 25.20
C GLY A 38 19.12 -3.39 23.79
N SER A 39 17.96 -2.76 23.66
CA SER A 39 17.48 -2.31 22.36
C SER A 39 18.33 -1.18 21.76
N SER A 40 18.44 -1.15 20.43
CA SER A 40 19.25 -0.15 19.71
C SER A 40 18.75 1.27 19.91
N ASN A 41 17.43 1.46 19.87
CA ASN A 41 16.79 2.78 19.95
C ASN A 41 16.24 3.11 21.36
N GLY A 42 16.23 2.14 22.27
CA GLY A 42 15.75 2.30 23.65
C GLY A 42 14.25 2.14 23.81
N THR A 43 13.85 1.80 25.01
CA THR A 43 12.45 1.72 25.45
C THR A 43 12.07 2.99 26.18
N PHE A 44 10.92 3.58 25.83
CA PHE A 44 10.43 4.81 26.47
C PHE A 44 9.06 4.57 27.11
N VAL A 45 8.87 5.08 28.31
CA VAL A 45 7.59 5.11 29.01
C VAL A 45 7.22 6.57 29.25
N ASN A 46 6.08 7.01 28.72
CA ASN A 46 5.61 8.41 28.81
C ASN A 46 6.69 9.42 28.38
N GLY A 47 7.42 9.10 27.30
CA GLY A 47 8.48 9.93 26.73
C GLY A 47 9.82 9.90 27.49
N ARG A 48 9.94 9.11 28.56
CA ARG A 48 11.22 8.92 29.30
C ARG A 48 11.86 7.61 28.94
N ARG A 49 13.12 7.62 28.55
CA ARG A 49 13.91 6.40 28.33
C ARG A 49 14.08 5.64 29.65
N VAL A 50 13.84 4.33 29.59
CA VAL A 50 13.92 3.46 30.76
C VAL A 50 14.71 2.19 30.44
N GLU A 51 15.47 1.69 31.40
CA GLU A 51 16.00 0.33 31.40
C GLU A 51 15.01 -0.64 32.06
N THR A 52 14.35 -0.17 33.13
CA THR A 52 13.28 -0.87 33.81
C THR A 52 12.30 0.14 34.39
N SER A 53 10.99 -0.10 34.27
CA SER A 53 9.95 0.74 34.83
C SER A 53 8.70 -0.03 35.21
N LYS A 54 8.00 0.40 36.27
CA LYS A 54 6.63 -0.07 36.53
C LYS A 54 5.69 0.51 35.46
N LEU A 55 4.73 -0.30 35.03
CA LEU A 55 3.69 0.08 34.10
C LEU A 55 2.34 0.19 34.78
N GLN A 56 1.63 1.27 34.45
CA GLN A 56 0.24 1.50 34.80
C GLN A 56 -0.64 1.50 33.54
N SER A 57 -1.91 1.13 33.73
CA SER A 57 -2.87 1.22 32.61
C SER A 57 -3.00 2.67 32.17
N GLY A 58 -2.84 2.93 30.87
CA GLY A 58 -2.78 4.26 30.26
C GLY A 58 -1.36 4.74 29.93
N ASP A 59 -0.30 4.08 30.42
CA ASP A 59 1.07 4.45 30.07
C ASP A 59 1.33 4.29 28.56
N ARG A 60 1.97 5.32 28.00
CA ARG A 60 2.41 5.34 26.61
C ARG A 60 3.83 4.74 26.51
N LEU A 61 3.98 3.71 25.71
CA LEU A 61 5.24 3.06 25.41
C LEU A 61 5.69 3.41 24.00
N THR A 62 6.95 3.82 23.85
CA THR A 62 7.55 4.02 22.52
C THR A 62 8.76 3.11 22.37
N LEU A 63 8.76 2.30 21.31
CA LEU A 63 9.80 1.34 20.96
C LEU A 63 10.22 1.68 19.52
N GLY A 64 11.39 2.28 19.33
CA GLY A 64 11.75 2.87 18.05
C GLY A 64 10.77 3.97 17.65
N THR A 65 10.10 3.83 16.49
CA THR A 65 9.02 4.75 16.05
C THR A 65 7.64 4.24 16.45
N ALA A 66 7.50 2.99 16.84
CA ALA A 66 6.24 2.39 17.23
C ALA A 66 5.78 2.87 18.63
N THR A 67 4.51 3.30 18.72
CA THR A 67 3.90 3.81 19.97
C THR A 67 2.70 2.94 20.36
N PHE A 68 2.62 2.63 21.64
CA PHE A 68 1.58 1.79 22.24
C PHE A 68 1.02 2.45 23.50
N VAL A 69 -0.21 2.09 23.86
CA VAL A 69 -0.74 2.31 25.22
C VAL A 69 -0.79 0.96 25.94
N PHE A 70 -0.26 0.93 27.15
CA PHE A 70 -0.40 -0.23 28.00
C PHE A 70 -1.78 -0.23 28.65
N ALA A 71 -2.58 -1.27 28.43
CA ALA A 71 -3.91 -1.39 29.01
C ALA A 71 -4.18 -2.84 29.43
N ASN A 72 -4.53 -3.03 30.70
CA ASN A 72 -4.91 -4.34 31.23
C ASN A 72 -3.96 -5.51 30.90
N GLY A 73 -2.66 -5.27 30.97
CA GLY A 73 -1.63 -6.28 30.69
C GLY A 73 -1.34 -6.50 29.18
N ARG A 74 -1.89 -5.66 28.30
CA ARG A 74 -1.73 -5.72 26.84
C ARG A 74 -1.16 -4.40 26.30
N LEU A 75 -0.51 -4.50 25.14
CA LEU A 75 -0.09 -3.36 24.34
C LEU A 75 -1.15 -3.09 23.27
N VAL A 76 -1.67 -1.87 23.27
CA VAL A 76 -2.61 -1.39 22.24
C VAL A 76 -1.84 -0.41 21.36
N PRO A 77 -1.63 -0.70 20.06
CA PRO A 77 -0.96 0.22 19.16
C PRO A 77 -1.67 1.58 19.11
N GLN A 78 -0.89 2.66 19.07
CA GLN A 78 -1.41 3.99 18.78
C GLN A 78 -0.90 4.46 17.44
N THR A 79 -1.81 4.75 16.53
CA THR A 79 -1.50 5.57 15.37
C THR A 79 -1.13 6.97 15.87
N PRO A 80 -0.08 7.63 15.35
CA PRO A 80 0.22 8.99 15.73
C PRO A 80 -0.98 9.88 15.39
N ALA A 81 -1.71 10.29 16.43
CA ALA A 81 -2.73 11.32 16.30
C ALA A 81 -2.01 12.62 15.98
N SER A 82 -2.38 13.32 14.92
CA SER A 82 -2.02 14.69 14.67
C SER A 82 -2.27 15.51 15.96
N GLN A 83 -1.21 16.14 16.44
CA GLN A 83 -1.28 17.01 17.61
C GLN A 83 -2.14 18.22 17.26
N THR A 84 -3.34 18.28 17.82
CA THR A 84 -4.03 19.54 18.01
C THR A 84 -3.39 20.21 19.20
N GLU A 85 -2.52 21.18 18.95
CA GLU A 85 -2.07 22.13 19.96
C GLU A 85 -3.19 23.10 20.25
N ASP A 86 -3.79 22.97 21.44
CA ASP A 86 -4.47 24.06 22.08
C ASP A 86 -3.43 25.06 22.58
N SER A 87 -3.39 26.24 22.01
CA SER A 87 -2.84 27.42 22.62
C SER A 87 -3.66 28.63 22.22
N ASP A 88 -4.50 29.07 23.18
CA ASP A 88 -4.97 30.45 23.30
C ASP A 88 -3.77 31.38 23.34
N THR A 89 -3.77 32.43 22.57
CA THR A 89 -3.78 33.87 22.90
C THR A 89 -3.36 34.74 21.71
N LEU A 90 -4.33 35.56 21.28
CA LEU A 90 -4.29 37.02 21.00
C LEU A 90 -3.13 37.66 20.19
N ASP A 91 -3.58 38.21 19.09
CA ASP A 91 -3.37 39.58 18.61
C ASP A 91 -2.35 39.87 17.50
N SER A 92 -2.87 40.55 16.50
CA SER A 92 -2.25 41.51 15.57
C SER A 92 -2.20 41.12 14.09
N ALA A 93 -3.07 41.80 13.33
CA ALA A 93 -3.10 41.89 11.87
C ALA A 93 -1.98 42.83 11.33
N PRO A 94 -1.99 43.14 10.00
CA PRO A 94 -1.76 42.27 8.80
C PRO A 94 -0.56 42.79 8.00
N THR A 95 0.12 41.93 7.24
CA THR A 95 1.00 42.37 6.18
C THR A 95 0.76 41.60 4.89
N THR A 96 0.26 42.32 3.94
CA THR A 96 0.11 42.02 2.52
C THR A 96 1.43 41.53 1.91
N LYS A 97 1.47 40.33 1.36
CA LYS A 97 2.51 39.94 0.40
C LYS A 97 1.88 39.25 -0.82
N ARG A 98 1.91 40.06 -1.85
CA ARG A 98 1.92 39.81 -3.30
C ARG A 98 1.99 38.35 -3.73
N ASN A 99 0.87 37.92 -4.34
CA ASN A 99 0.77 36.77 -5.22
C ASN A 99 1.79 36.90 -6.37
N ARG A 100 2.72 35.98 -6.43
CA ARG A 100 3.37 35.61 -7.69
C ARG A 100 2.66 34.36 -8.17
N LEU A 101 1.78 34.54 -9.13
CA LEU A 101 1.29 33.44 -9.99
C LEU A 101 2.52 32.89 -10.73
N LEU A 102 2.91 31.69 -10.38
CA LEU A 102 3.62 30.80 -11.30
C LEU A 102 2.52 30.04 -12.02
N ALA A 103 2.34 30.38 -13.30
CA ALA A 103 1.51 29.63 -14.21
C ALA A 103 2.23 28.28 -14.47
N GLY A 104 1.85 27.26 -13.68
CA GLY A 104 2.11 25.88 -14.04
C GLY A 104 1.13 25.55 -15.17
N ALA A 105 1.66 25.23 -16.34
CA ALA A 105 0.88 24.68 -17.43
C ALA A 105 0.31 23.34 -16.95
N ALA A 106 -0.98 23.29 -16.67
CA ALA A 106 -1.68 22.04 -16.49
C ALA A 106 -1.71 21.34 -17.87
N PHE A 107 -0.81 20.40 -18.06
CA PHE A 107 -0.90 19.47 -19.16
C PHE A 107 -2.03 18.49 -18.81
N VAL A 108 -3.18 18.70 -19.38
CA VAL A 108 -4.26 17.71 -19.35
C VAL A 108 -3.87 16.63 -20.35
N VAL A 109 -3.36 15.52 -19.88
CA VAL A 109 -3.14 14.34 -20.72
C VAL A 109 -4.52 13.71 -20.94
N VAL A 110 -5.06 13.91 -22.12
CA VAL A 110 -6.24 13.19 -22.58
C VAL A 110 -5.76 11.83 -23.06
N VAL A 111 -5.76 10.85 -22.17
CA VAL A 111 -5.54 9.45 -22.54
C VAL A 111 -6.86 8.93 -23.08
N ALA A 112 -7.02 8.89 -24.39
CA ALA A 112 -8.12 8.18 -25.02
C ALA A 112 -7.87 6.67 -24.90
N ALA A 113 -8.40 6.08 -23.83
CA ALA A 113 -8.32 4.63 -23.61
C ALA A 113 -9.23 3.93 -24.64
N ALA A 114 -8.66 3.45 -25.73
CA ALA A 114 -9.34 2.51 -26.60
C ALA A 114 -9.26 1.11 -25.98
N VAL A 115 -10.24 0.76 -25.13
CA VAL A 115 -10.40 -0.63 -24.70
C VAL A 115 -10.88 -1.45 -25.89
N VAL A 116 -10.01 -2.24 -26.44
CA VAL A 116 -10.41 -3.33 -27.36
C VAL A 116 -11.07 -4.39 -26.50
N ILE A 117 -12.39 -4.36 -26.40
CA ILE A 117 -13.17 -5.49 -25.89
C ILE A 117 -13.06 -6.59 -26.92
N GLY A 118 -12.11 -7.48 -26.72
CA GLY A 118 -12.07 -8.78 -27.36
C GLY A 118 -13.18 -9.65 -26.78
N VAL A 119 -14.44 -9.41 -27.17
CA VAL A 119 -15.50 -10.39 -26.94
C VAL A 119 -15.20 -11.59 -27.82
N LEU A 120 -14.39 -12.49 -27.35
CA LEU A 120 -14.40 -13.88 -27.82
C LEU A 120 -15.64 -14.52 -27.20
N VAL A 121 -16.75 -14.45 -27.94
CA VAL A 121 -17.91 -15.32 -27.71
C VAL A 121 -17.47 -16.74 -28.09
N GLY A 122 -16.83 -17.42 -27.15
CA GLY A 122 -16.65 -18.85 -27.14
C GLY A 122 -17.68 -19.42 -26.19
N GLY A 123 -18.82 -19.84 -26.72
CA GLY A 123 -19.83 -20.57 -25.95
C GLY A 123 -19.26 -21.91 -25.47
N GLY A 124 -19.17 -22.04 -24.17
CA GLY A 124 -18.88 -23.24 -23.45
C GLY A 124 -19.31 -22.99 -22.01
N ASP A 125 -20.56 -23.33 -21.71
CA ASP A 125 -21.14 -23.31 -20.37
C ASP A 125 -20.49 -24.45 -19.56
N ASN A 126 -19.25 -24.26 -19.15
CA ASN A 126 -18.63 -25.06 -18.11
C ASN A 126 -18.74 -24.22 -16.83
N GLY A 127 -19.70 -24.61 -15.98
CA GLY A 127 -19.96 -23.99 -14.71
C GLY A 127 -18.75 -24.04 -13.76
N GLY A 128 -17.75 -23.17 -14.01
CA GLY A 128 -16.71 -22.87 -13.08
C GLY A 128 -17.34 -22.20 -11.84
N GLY A 129 -17.16 -22.79 -10.68
CA GLY A 129 -17.64 -22.23 -9.42
C GLY A 129 -16.95 -20.88 -9.13
N LEU A 130 -17.61 -20.02 -8.37
CA LEU A 130 -17.11 -18.71 -7.92
C LEU A 130 -15.72 -18.74 -7.28
N TYR A 131 -15.23 -19.92 -6.89
CA TYR A 131 -13.97 -20.16 -6.17
C TYR A 131 -12.87 -20.80 -7.02
N ASP A 132 -13.10 -21.01 -8.30
CA ASP A 132 -12.17 -21.78 -9.11
C ASP A 132 -10.93 -20.94 -9.46
N ALA A 133 -9.77 -21.49 -9.10
CA ALA A 133 -8.50 -21.04 -9.63
C ALA A 133 -8.46 -21.28 -11.16
N PRO A 134 -7.67 -20.51 -11.92
CA PRO A 134 -7.52 -20.76 -13.34
C PRO A 134 -6.95 -22.16 -13.60
N ASP A 135 -7.33 -22.77 -14.72
CA ASP A 135 -6.87 -24.11 -15.11
C ASP A 135 -5.34 -24.18 -15.29
N ASP A 136 -4.71 -23.07 -15.70
CA ASP A 136 -3.27 -22.95 -15.90
C ASP A 136 -2.71 -21.78 -15.09
N VAL A 137 -2.63 -21.96 -13.76
CA VAL A 137 -2.05 -20.97 -12.82
C VAL A 137 -0.59 -20.66 -13.14
N GLU A 138 0.18 -21.64 -13.62
CA GLU A 138 1.62 -21.50 -13.89
C GLU A 138 1.86 -20.54 -15.05
N ASN A 139 1.09 -20.67 -16.13
CA ASN A 139 1.14 -19.76 -17.27
C ASN A 139 0.68 -18.35 -16.88
N LEU A 140 -0.43 -18.25 -16.15
CA LEU A 140 -0.96 -16.98 -15.66
C LEU A 140 0.08 -16.23 -14.82
N ILE A 141 0.78 -16.92 -13.91
CA ILE A 141 1.86 -16.33 -13.10
C ILE A 141 2.99 -15.85 -14.03
N SER A 142 3.40 -16.65 -14.99
CA SER A 142 4.52 -16.33 -15.90
C SER A 142 4.23 -15.06 -16.70
N GLU A 143 3.05 -14.93 -17.24
CA GLU A 143 2.60 -13.77 -18.03
C GLU A 143 2.47 -12.52 -17.16
N THR A 144 1.76 -12.61 -16.06
CA THR A 144 1.47 -11.44 -15.21
C THR A 144 2.68 -10.95 -14.43
N ARG A 145 3.56 -11.84 -13.95
CA ARG A 145 4.80 -11.45 -13.27
C ARG A 145 5.72 -10.61 -14.15
N SER A 146 5.77 -10.91 -15.45
CA SER A 146 6.64 -10.19 -16.39
C SER A 146 6.20 -8.74 -16.59
N ALA A 147 4.91 -8.45 -16.45
CA ALA A 147 4.33 -7.12 -16.59
C ALA A 147 4.50 -6.24 -15.34
N VAL A 148 4.56 -6.82 -14.14
CA VAL A 148 4.70 -6.04 -12.89
C VAL A 148 6.11 -5.47 -12.76
N VAL A 149 6.18 -4.19 -12.42
CA VAL A 149 7.43 -3.44 -12.22
C VAL A 149 7.62 -3.08 -10.74
N GLU A 150 8.87 -2.88 -10.33
CA GLU A 150 9.19 -2.30 -9.04
C GLU A 150 9.27 -0.78 -9.19
N ILE A 151 8.68 -0.08 -8.24
CA ILE A 151 8.75 1.38 -8.14
C ILE A 151 9.66 1.73 -6.98
N GLU A 152 10.71 2.48 -7.30
CA GLU A 152 11.66 3.00 -6.33
C GLU A 152 11.52 4.52 -6.23
N CYS A 153 11.36 5.00 -5.00
CA CYS A 153 11.26 6.42 -4.69
C CYS A 153 12.08 6.72 -3.43
N GLY A 154 13.30 7.18 -3.60
CA GLY A 154 14.24 7.37 -2.49
C GLY A 154 14.51 6.06 -1.76
N ASN A 155 14.02 5.93 -0.54
CA ASN A 155 14.13 4.69 0.25
C ASN A 155 12.83 3.85 0.23
N ALA A 156 11.78 4.34 -0.41
CA ALA A 156 10.53 3.61 -0.54
C ALA A 156 10.60 2.66 -1.75
N LEU A 157 10.10 1.46 -1.56
CA LEU A 157 9.95 0.43 -2.59
C LEU A 157 8.49 -0.03 -2.61
N GLY A 158 7.96 -0.16 -3.81
CA GLY A 158 6.63 -0.69 -4.05
C GLY A 158 6.53 -1.35 -5.41
N SER A 159 5.34 -1.67 -5.79
CA SER A 159 5.01 -2.28 -7.08
C SER A 159 4.23 -1.33 -7.96
N GLY A 160 4.26 -1.58 -9.25
CA GLY A 160 3.41 -0.93 -10.24
C GLY A 160 3.11 -1.88 -11.38
N TRP A 161 2.13 -1.53 -12.17
CA TRP A 161 1.75 -2.32 -13.34
C TRP A 161 1.34 -1.40 -14.49
N PRO A 162 1.73 -1.74 -15.74
CA PRO A 162 1.37 -0.96 -16.90
C PRO A 162 -0.10 -1.18 -17.25
N LEU A 163 -0.84 -0.08 -17.41
CA LEU A 163 -2.21 -0.11 -17.90
C LEU A 163 -2.20 -0.16 -19.43
N ALA A 164 -2.94 -1.10 -20.01
CA ALA A 164 -3.18 -1.14 -21.45
C ALA A 164 -4.09 0.04 -21.87
N SER A 165 -3.48 1.10 -22.39
CA SER A 165 -4.19 2.32 -22.75
C SER A 165 -3.60 2.93 -24.02
N GLY A 166 -4.27 2.74 -25.15
CA GLY A 166 -3.98 3.46 -26.40
C GLY A 166 -2.51 3.45 -26.84
N SER A 167 -1.96 4.63 -27.12
CA SER A 167 -0.59 4.81 -27.66
C SER A 167 0.45 5.17 -26.60
N GLN A 168 0.05 5.42 -25.37
CA GLN A 168 0.96 5.73 -24.25
C GLN A 168 0.83 4.69 -23.16
N THR A 169 1.96 4.29 -22.60
CA THR A 169 1.98 3.41 -21.44
C THR A 169 2.04 4.27 -20.19
N VAL A 170 1.15 4.00 -19.25
CA VAL A 170 1.20 4.57 -17.90
C VAL A 170 1.32 3.42 -16.90
N ILE A 171 2.07 3.65 -15.83
CA ILE A 171 2.21 2.70 -14.73
C ILE A 171 1.30 3.13 -13.60
N ILE A 172 0.47 2.23 -13.13
CA ILE A 172 -0.38 2.44 -11.96
C ILE A 172 0.36 1.97 -10.72
N THR A 173 0.28 2.75 -9.64
CA THR A 173 0.83 2.44 -8.32
C THR A 173 0.03 3.15 -7.22
N ASN A 174 0.48 3.10 -5.95
CA ASN A 174 -0.11 3.88 -4.87
C ASN A 174 0.57 5.24 -4.71
N HIS A 175 -0.18 6.22 -4.15
CA HIS A 175 0.36 7.51 -3.74
C HIS A 175 1.50 7.35 -2.73
N HIS A 176 1.30 6.59 -1.66
CA HIS A 176 2.29 6.43 -0.58
C HIS A 176 3.61 5.81 -1.06
N VAL A 177 3.61 5.08 -2.19
CA VAL A 177 4.84 4.53 -2.79
C VAL A 177 5.71 5.63 -3.39
N ILE A 178 5.09 6.70 -3.93
CA ILE A 178 5.79 7.79 -4.61
C ILE A 178 5.78 9.12 -3.86
N GLU A 179 5.20 9.16 -2.66
CA GLU A 179 4.98 10.38 -1.88
C GLU A 179 6.27 11.20 -1.69
N SER A 180 7.38 10.54 -1.34
CA SER A 180 8.67 11.22 -1.15
C SER A 180 9.33 11.72 -2.45
N CYS A 181 8.81 11.33 -3.62
CA CYS A 181 9.27 11.76 -4.93
C CYS A 181 8.35 12.81 -5.60
N LEU A 182 7.36 13.31 -4.89
CA LEU A 182 6.54 14.44 -5.37
C LEU A 182 7.35 15.75 -5.34
N ASP A 183 8.47 15.78 -4.62
CA ASP A 183 9.48 16.81 -4.75
C ASP A 183 10.24 16.60 -6.07
N PRO A 184 10.35 17.62 -6.95
CA PRO A 184 10.99 17.49 -8.27
C PRO A 184 12.49 17.15 -8.23
N LEU A 185 13.10 17.09 -7.05
CA LEU A 185 14.52 16.73 -6.89
C LEU A 185 14.74 15.21 -6.73
N THR A 186 13.70 14.44 -6.46
CA THR A 186 13.80 13.00 -6.26
C THR A 186 13.00 12.29 -7.37
N PRO A 187 13.66 11.68 -8.36
CA PRO A 187 12.96 10.99 -9.44
C PRO A 187 12.35 9.68 -8.95
N VAL A 188 11.19 9.34 -9.51
CA VAL A 188 10.65 7.98 -9.44
C VAL A 188 11.38 7.11 -10.45
N THR A 189 11.89 5.96 -10.04
CA THR A 189 12.54 4.98 -10.91
C THR A 189 11.64 3.77 -11.10
N ILE A 190 11.50 3.32 -12.34
CA ILE A 190 10.75 2.13 -12.74
C ILE A 190 11.77 1.03 -13.03
N ASN A 191 11.82 0.00 -12.19
CA ASN A 191 12.72 -1.16 -12.35
C ASN A 191 11.94 -2.33 -12.96
N PHE A 192 12.47 -2.93 -14.00
CA PHE A 192 11.86 -4.05 -14.74
C PHE A 192 12.92 -5.06 -15.22
N ALA A 193 12.51 -6.17 -15.81
CA ALA A 193 13.44 -7.21 -16.25
C ALA A 193 14.48 -6.73 -17.28
N GLY A 194 14.17 -5.68 -18.03
CA GLY A 194 15.08 -5.08 -19.03
C GLY A 194 16.00 -3.98 -18.50
N GLY A 195 15.89 -3.60 -17.23
CA GLY A 195 16.69 -2.53 -16.62
C GLY A 195 15.87 -1.55 -15.78
N SER A 196 16.30 -0.31 -15.73
CA SER A 196 15.67 0.77 -14.97
C SER A 196 15.52 2.01 -15.84
N VAL A 197 14.38 2.70 -15.71
CA VAL A 197 14.15 3.99 -16.37
C VAL A 197 13.56 4.98 -15.37
N PRO A 198 13.89 6.28 -15.46
CA PRO A 198 13.20 7.29 -14.69
C PRO A 198 11.77 7.50 -15.22
N SER A 199 10.88 8.01 -14.39
CA SER A 199 9.57 8.52 -14.84
C SER A 199 9.73 9.79 -15.66
N ASP A 200 8.82 10.00 -16.62
CA ASP A 200 8.69 11.25 -17.37
C ASP A 200 7.77 12.26 -16.64
N GLY A 201 6.89 11.77 -15.78
CA GLY A 201 5.98 12.55 -14.97
C GLY A 201 5.20 11.67 -14.00
N VAL A 202 4.57 12.29 -13.01
CA VAL A 202 3.69 11.61 -12.06
C VAL A 202 2.42 12.43 -11.81
N LEU A 203 1.30 11.74 -11.70
CA LEU A 203 0.03 12.26 -11.19
C LEU A 203 -0.32 11.49 -9.93
N SER A 204 -0.87 12.15 -8.93
CA SER A 204 -1.11 11.55 -7.63
C SER A 204 -2.45 11.99 -7.03
N ASP A 205 -3.13 11.05 -6.42
CA ASP A 205 -4.34 11.25 -5.62
C ASP A 205 -4.12 10.68 -4.21
N GLU A 206 -3.77 11.56 -3.28
CA GLU A 206 -3.52 11.22 -1.89
C GLU A 206 -4.77 10.66 -1.21
N GLU A 207 -5.96 11.23 -1.52
CA GLU A 207 -7.22 10.84 -0.88
C GLU A 207 -7.60 9.38 -1.15
N ASN A 208 -7.35 8.92 -2.39
CA ASN A 208 -7.64 7.55 -2.80
C ASN A 208 -6.39 6.64 -2.77
N ASP A 209 -5.23 7.14 -2.30
CA ASP A 209 -3.95 6.43 -2.27
C ASP A 209 -3.58 5.81 -3.63
N LEU A 210 -3.72 6.58 -4.72
CA LEU A 210 -3.40 6.13 -6.08
C LEU A 210 -2.44 7.10 -6.76
N ALA A 211 -1.62 6.58 -7.66
CA ALA A 211 -0.77 7.37 -8.53
C ALA A 211 -0.63 6.75 -9.92
N VAL A 212 -0.34 7.62 -10.88
CA VAL A 212 -0.03 7.29 -12.27
C VAL A 212 1.35 7.83 -12.58
N ILE A 213 2.23 6.97 -13.09
CA ILE A 213 3.57 7.31 -13.51
C ILE A 213 3.60 7.29 -15.04
N GLU A 214 3.98 8.41 -15.63
CA GLU A 214 4.17 8.55 -17.07
C GLU A 214 5.55 8.03 -17.46
N THR A 215 5.64 7.34 -18.60
CA THR A 215 6.89 6.84 -19.14
C THR A 215 6.83 6.70 -20.66
N THR A 216 7.93 7.03 -21.32
CA THR A 216 8.14 6.76 -22.75
C THR A 216 8.60 5.33 -23.02
N GLN A 217 8.97 4.57 -21.96
CA GLN A 217 9.26 3.15 -22.08
C GLN A 217 7.99 2.38 -22.43
N ASN A 218 8.04 1.58 -23.48
CA ASN A 218 6.92 0.74 -23.88
C ASN A 218 6.89 -0.53 -23.01
N PHE A 219 5.76 -0.77 -22.35
CA PHE A 219 5.47 -1.98 -21.60
C PHE A 219 4.23 -2.67 -22.19
N GLU A 220 4.18 -3.98 -22.08
CA GLU A 220 2.95 -4.73 -22.35
C GLU A 220 1.97 -4.48 -21.20
N GLY A 221 0.86 -3.82 -21.52
CA GLY A 221 -0.13 -3.41 -20.52
C GLY A 221 -1.03 -4.57 -20.09
N LEU A 222 -1.36 -4.61 -18.81
CA LEU A 222 -2.38 -5.50 -18.29
C LEU A 222 -3.77 -4.98 -18.63
N LEU A 223 -4.67 -5.91 -18.98
CA LEU A 223 -6.08 -5.62 -19.16
C LEU A 223 -6.75 -5.48 -17.79
N THR A 224 -7.84 -4.74 -17.76
CA THR A 224 -8.66 -4.57 -16.57
C THR A 224 -9.99 -5.28 -16.71
N ALA A 225 -10.60 -5.67 -15.60
CA ALA A 225 -11.91 -6.28 -15.55
C ALA A 225 -12.87 -5.45 -14.67
N GLU A 226 -14.14 -5.80 -14.79
CA GLU A 226 -15.18 -5.26 -13.91
C GLU A 226 -14.93 -5.62 -12.44
N LYS A 227 -15.68 -4.95 -11.57
CA LYS A 227 -15.70 -5.18 -10.12
C LYS A 227 -15.93 -6.67 -9.82
N PRO A 228 -15.04 -7.32 -9.05
CA PRO A 228 -15.20 -8.73 -8.72
C PRO A 228 -16.39 -8.93 -7.77
N ARG A 229 -16.81 -10.19 -7.60
CA ARG A 229 -17.83 -10.58 -6.62
C ARG A 229 -17.19 -11.29 -5.42
N ILE A 230 -17.85 -11.25 -4.30
CA ILE A 230 -17.45 -12.01 -3.11
C ILE A 230 -17.31 -13.49 -3.48
N GLY A 231 -16.17 -14.08 -3.06
CA GLY A 231 -15.83 -15.46 -3.35
C GLY A 231 -15.05 -15.69 -4.67
N HIS A 232 -14.85 -14.66 -5.48
CA HIS A 232 -13.95 -14.80 -6.66
C HIS A 232 -12.53 -15.07 -6.21
N TRP A 233 -11.86 -15.99 -6.90
CA TRP A 233 -10.43 -16.20 -6.77
C TRP A 233 -9.68 -14.96 -7.26
N VAL A 234 -8.65 -14.56 -6.53
CA VAL A 234 -7.79 -13.43 -6.88
C VAL A 234 -6.33 -13.71 -6.56
N MET A 235 -5.45 -13.03 -7.28
CA MET A 235 -4.01 -13.14 -7.17
C MET A 235 -3.40 -11.73 -7.06
N ALA A 236 -2.60 -11.49 -6.04
CA ALA A 236 -1.76 -10.29 -5.94
C ALA A 236 -0.34 -10.60 -6.44
N VAL A 237 0.19 -9.73 -7.28
CA VAL A 237 1.57 -9.79 -7.77
C VAL A 237 2.28 -8.52 -7.35
N GLY A 238 3.46 -8.66 -6.73
CA GLY A 238 4.23 -7.51 -6.27
C GLY A 238 5.69 -7.87 -6.00
N ASN A 239 6.44 -6.88 -5.50
CA ASN A 239 7.86 -7.03 -5.18
C ASN A 239 8.13 -6.85 -3.67
N PRO A 240 7.55 -7.71 -2.80
CA PRO A 240 7.66 -7.54 -1.36
C PRO A 240 9.11 -7.67 -0.89
N LEU A 241 9.59 -6.68 -0.12
CA LEU A 241 10.91 -6.70 0.50
C LEU A 241 12.08 -6.89 -0.49
N GLY A 242 11.92 -6.47 -1.75
CA GLY A 242 12.92 -6.71 -2.79
C GLY A 242 13.01 -8.18 -3.25
N LEU A 243 12.02 -9.01 -2.86
CA LEU A 243 11.89 -10.37 -3.38
C LEU A 243 11.23 -10.31 -4.75
N ASP A 244 11.96 -10.74 -5.77
CA ASP A 244 11.56 -10.65 -7.17
C ASP A 244 10.14 -11.19 -7.41
N ARG A 245 9.20 -10.28 -7.61
CA ARG A 245 7.82 -10.50 -8.06
C ARG A 245 7.10 -11.67 -7.39
N SER A 246 6.90 -11.55 -6.08
CA SER A 246 6.14 -12.54 -5.29
C SER A 246 4.68 -12.59 -5.71
N VAL A 247 4.10 -13.76 -5.61
CA VAL A 247 2.70 -14.03 -5.95
C VAL A 247 1.99 -14.59 -4.72
N ASN A 248 0.83 -14.04 -4.40
CA ASN A 248 -0.04 -14.52 -3.32
C ASN A 248 -1.44 -14.74 -3.87
N PHE A 249 -2.11 -15.79 -3.41
CA PHE A 249 -3.45 -16.17 -3.83
C PHE A 249 -4.44 -16.05 -2.69
N GLY A 250 -5.68 -15.82 -3.02
CA GLY A 250 -6.79 -15.79 -2.08
C GLY A 250 -8.12 -15.60 -2.77
N THR A 251 -9.09 -15.12 -2.02
CA THR A 251 -10.45 -14.86 -2.48
C THR A 251 -10.90 -13.47 -2.08
N VAL A 252 -11.89 -12.95 -2.79
CA VAL A 252 -12.57 -11.72 -2.43
C VAL A 252 -13.51 -11.97 -1.26
N SER A 253 -13.26 -11.30 -0.13
CA SER A 253 -14.06 -11.41 1.09
C SER A 253 -15.20 -10.40 1.15
N ASN A 254 -14.99 -9.18 0.60
CA ASN A 254 -16.02 -8.14 0.50
C ASN A 254 -15.68 -7.17 -0.64
N VAL A 255 -16.68 -6.47 -1.16
CA VAL A 255 -16.51 -5.49 -2.22
C VAL A 255 -17.32 -4.24 -1.93
N GLU A 256 -16.62 -3.16 -1.67
CA GLU A 256 -17.18 -1.83 -1.42
C GLU A 256 -17.03 -0.93 -2.65
N ASP A 257 -17.52 0.29 -2.55
CA ASP A 257 -17.44 1.23 -3.67
C ASP A 257 -16.02 1.70 -3.97
N THR A 258 -15.18 1.83 -2.96
CA THR A 258 -13.82 2.34 -3.09
C THR A 258 -12.76 1.26 -2.93
N GLN A 259 -13.11 0.11 -2.37
CA GLN A 259 -12.14 -0.92 -2.00
C GLN A 259 -12.66 -2.34 -2.18
N ILE A 260 -11.75 -3.26 -2.32
CA ILE A 260 -11.96 -4.71 -2.37
C ILE A 260 -11.23 -5.29 -1.17
N ILE A 261 -11.94 -6.06 -0.36
CA ILE A 261 -11.38 -6.76 0.79
C ILE A 261 -11.14 -8.20 0.39
N THR A 262 -9.95 -8.71 0.69
CA THR A 262 -9.49 -10.05 0.30
C THR A 262 -8.69 -10.70 1.44
N ASP A 263 -8.59 -12.01 1.43
CA ASP A 263 -7.68 -12.79 2.28
C ASP A 263 -6.28 -13.01 1.67
N VAL A 264 -6.03 -12.41 0.51
CA VAL A 264 -4.68 -12.41 -0.09
C VAL A 264 -3.70 -11.73 0.86
N ALA A 265 -2.57 -12.38 1.13
CA ALA A 265 -1.50 -11.80 1.92
C ALA A 265 -0.86 -10.61 1.19
N ILE A 266 -1.15 -9.39 1.65
CA ILE A 266 -0.52 -8.16 1.17
C ILE A 266 0.56 -7.77 2.17
N ASN A 267 1.80 -7.68 1.69
CA ASN A 267 2.97 -7.33 2.49
C ASN A 267 3.60 -6.04 1.95
N PRO A 268 4.42 -5.32 2.75
CA PRO A 268 5.21 -4.21 2.24
C PRO A 268 5.98 -4.59 0.97
N GLY A 269 5.84 -3.79 -0.08
CA GLY A 269 6.36 -4.06 -1.42
C GLY A 269 5.31 -4.59 -2.42
N ASN A 270 4.20 -5.16 -1.97
CA ASN A 270 3.05 -5.47 -2.84
C ASN A 270 2.21 -4.21 -3.16
N SER A 271 2.32 -3.17 -2.32
CA SER A 271 1.59 -1.91 -2.52
C SER A 271 1.81 -1.34 -3.92
N GLY A 272 0.74 -0.94 -4.58
CA GLY A 272 0.72 -0.46 -5.95
C GLY A 272 0.67 -1.57 -7.00
N GLY A 273 0.85 -2.84 -6.63
CA GLY A 273 0.73 -3.99 -7.52
C GLY A 273 -0.72 -4.29 -7.93
N PRO A 274 -0.93 -5.10 -8.98
CA PRO A 274 -2.25 -5.50 -9.40
C PRO A 274 -2.85 -6.58 -8.49
N LEU A 275 -4.16 -6.47 -8.22
CA LEU A 275 -4.99 -7.59 -7.82
C LEU A 275 -5.67 -8.14 -9.07
N LEU A 276 -5.41 -9.38 -9.42
CA LEU A 276 -5.81 -10.01 -10.68
C LEU A 276 -6.92 -11.06 -10.44
N ASN A 277 -7.82 -11.21 -11.41
CA ASN A 277 -8.78 -12.30 -11.45
C ASN A 277 -8.18 -13.57 -12.09
N ALA A 278 -8.97 -14.62 -12.23
CA ALA A 278 -8.55 -15.88 -12.82
C ALA A 278 -8.19 -15.79 -14.33
N GLU A 279 -8.61 -14.75 -15.02
CA GLU A 279 -8.29 -14.46 -16.42
C GLU A 279 -7.05 -13.58 -16.56
N GLY A 280 -6.36 -13.22 -15.47
CA GLY A 280 -5.19 -12.34 -15.49
C GLY A 280 -5.50 -10.86 -15.67
N GLN A 281 -6.77 -10.48 -15.52
CA GLN A 281 -7.20 -9.10 -15.63
C GLN A 281 -7.16 -8.41 -14.27
N VAL A 282 -6.75 -7.16 -14.23
CA VAL A 282 -6.69 -6.38 -13.00
C VAL A 282 -8.09 -5.99 -12.55
N VAL A 283 -8.41 -6.28 -11.30
CA VAL A 283 -9.68 -5.91 -10.63
C VAL A 283 -9.49 -4.86 -9.55
N GLY A 284 -8.25 -4.62 -9.09
CA GLY A 284 -7.93 -3.62 -8.08
C GLY A 284 -6.44 -3.35 -7.97
N VAL A 285 -6.07 -2.33 -7.21
CA VAL A 285 -4.68 -1.97 -6.88
C VAL A 285 -4.41 -2.33 -5.42
N THR A 286 -3.47 -3.25 -5.17
CA THR A 286 -3.12 -3.64 -3.78
C THR A 286 -2.54 -2.44 -3.04
N SER A 287 -2.99 -2.19 -1.80
CA SER A 287 -2.55 -1.03 -1.03
C SER A 287 -2.02 -1.42 0.35
N SER A 288 -2.87 -1.95 1.21
CA SER A 288 -2.53 -2.13 2.62
C SER A 288 -3.20 -3.36 3.24
N VAL A 289 -2.81 -3.64 4.47
CA VAL A 289 -3.52 -4.57 5.34
C VAL A 289 -4.21 -3.81 6.45
N VAL A 290 -5.32 -4.33 6.95
CA VAL A 290 -5.96 -3.76 8.14
C VAL A 290 -5.04 -4.00 9.34
N SER A 291 -4.52 -2.93 9.92
CA SER A 291 -3.72 -3.01 11.14
C SER A 291 -4.51 -3.71 12.24
N ASN A 292 -3.94 -4.77 12.81
CA ASN A 292 -4.56 -5.62 13.85
C ASN A 292 -5.63 -6.62 13.37
N ALA A 293 -5.75 -6.88 12.08
CA ALA A 293 -6.53 -7.99 11.55
C ALA A 293 -5.61 -8.96 10.82
N GLU A 294 -5.73 -10.25 11.12
CA GLU A 294 -5.03 -11.29 10.39
C GLU A 294 -5.78 -11.59 9.08
N ASN A 295 -5.04 -11.75 8.00
CA ASN A 295 -5.58 -12.14 6.68
C ASN A 295 -6.65 -11.19 6.11
N ILE A 296 -6.50 -9.88 6.32
CA ILE A 296 -7.33 -8.88 5.64
C ILE A 296 -6.43 -7.98 4.80
N GLY A 297 -6.42 -8.23 3.51
CA GLY A 297 -5.81 -7.39 2.50
C GLY A 297 -6.82 -6.41 1.92
N ILE A 298 -6.36 -5.20 1.59
CA ILE A 298 -7.15 -4.16 0.95
C ILE A 298 -6.56 -3.86 -0.42
N ALA A 299 -7.39 -3.90 -1.44
CA ALA A 299 -7.09 -3.35 -2.76
C ALA A 299 -8.07 -2.22 -3.09
N ILE A 300 -7.57 -1.19 -3.73
CA ILE A 300 -8.37 -0.03 -4.16
C ILE A 300 -9.12 -0.41 -5.43
N ALA A 301 -10.42 -0.11 -5.49
CA ALA A 301 -11.24 -0.37 -6.65
C ALA A 301 -10.79 0.49 -7.84
N LEU A 302 -10.66 -0.12 -9.02
CA LEU A 302 -10.11 0.56 -10.21
C LEU A 302 -10.87 1.84 -10.62
N LYS A 303 -12.17 1.92 -10.34
CA LYS A 303 -12.96 3.11 -10.62
C LYS A 303 -12.42 4.38 -9.96
N GLN A 304 -11.63 4.24 -8.88
CA GLN A 304 -11.00 5.38 -8.22
C GLN A 304 -9.94 6.06 -9.09
N LEU A 305 -9.33 5.33 -10.03
CA LEU A 305 -8.42 5.92 -11.02
C LEU A 305 -9.11 6.98 -11.88
N CYS A 306 -10.42 6.81 -12.15
CA CYS A 306 -11.22 7.72 -12.97
C CYS A 306 -11.69 8.97 -12.22
N VAL A 307 -11.50 9.04 -10.90
CA VAL A 307 -11.96 10.19 -10.11
C VAL A 307 -11.08 11.42 -10.34
N LYS A 308 -9.75 11.24 -10.37
CA LYS A 308 -8.80 12.36 -10.49
C LYS A 308 -7.62 12.12 -11.44
N LEU A 309 -7.30 10.86 -11.74
CA LEU A 309 -6.04 10.51 -12.39
C LEU A 309 -6.18 10.22 -13.87
N LEU A 310 -7.25 9.56 -14.29
CA LEU A 310 -7.49 9.15 -15.66
C LEU A 310 -8.84 9.67 -16.15
N VAL A 311 -8.92 9.95 -17.44
CA VAL A 311 -10.20 10.22 -18.11
C VAL A 311 -10.78 8.89 -18.56
N CYS A 312 -11.90 8.50 -17.97
CA CYS A 312 -12.60 7.27 -18.33
C CYS A 312 -13.85 7.60 -19.15
N GLU A 313 -14.11 6.82 -20.19
CA GLU A 313 -15.36 6.96 -20.95
C GLU A 313 -16.50 6.30 -20.17
N GLU A 314 -17.72 6.88 -20.27
CA GLU A 314 -18.92 6.34 -19.61
C GLU A 314 -19.14 4.89 -20.05
N GLY A 315 -19.15 3.95 -19.09
CA GLY A 315 -19.39 2.53 -19.31
C GLY A 315 -18.18 1.61 -19.19
N GLN A 316 -16.97 2.14 -19.01
CA GLN A 316 -15.76 1.32 -18.83
C GLN A 316 -15.63 0.71 -17.43
N TRP A 317 -16.38 1.20 -16.45
CA TRP A 317 -16.19 0.84 -15.05
C TRP A 317 -17.54 0.63 -14.30
N GLN A 318 -18.57 0.10 -14.95
CA GLN A 318 -19.85 -0.25 -14.29
C GLN A 318 -19.75 -1.54 -13.48
#